data_43dbfac1880308a967d4a36d1c46495e
#
_entry.id   43dbfac1880308a967d4a36d1c46495e
#
_cell.length_a   1.000
_cell.length_b   1.000
_cell.length_c   1.000
_cell.angle_alpha   90.00
_cell.angle_beta   90.00
_cell.angle_gamma   90.00
#
_symmetry.space_group_name_H-M   'P 1'
#
loop_
_entity.id
_entity.type
_entity.pdbx_description
1 polymer ?
#
loop_
_entity_poly.entity_id
_entity_poly.type
_entity_poly.pdbx_seq_one_letter_code
_entity_poly.pdbx_strand_id
1 'polypeptide(L)'
;MSIWHIYGGNRLTGSTRVQGAKNAVLPIMAASVLAGSETVLHNVPDLKDVTITLRILRHLGCTAERDGDTVRIDSRGMNRDFIPHDLMRELRSSVIFLGAILTRFGTASLSMPGGCELGPRPVNLHLDALRALGAEVTERGGDIVCCAHDLKGRRILLPFPSVGATENAMLAACAAAGETVICNAAREPEILDLQCYLRKLGARISGAGTSTVTVSGFRPQPFV
;
A
#
# COMPACT_ATOMS: atom_id res chain seq x y z
N MET A 1 -20.36 -11.31 -22.27
CA MET A 1 -19.08 -10.68 -22.71
C MET A 1 -19.42 -9.48 -23.56
N SER A 2 -18.84 -8.32 -23.30
CA SER A 2 -18.96 -7.14 -24.16
C SER A 2 -17.89 -7.21 -25.23
N ILE A 3 -18.27 -7.01 -26.49
CA ILE A 3 -17.34 -6.97 -27.63
C ILE A 3 -17.17 -5.49 -28.00
N TRP A 4 -15.94 -5.05 -28.13
CA TRP A 4 -15.59 -3.72 -28.59
C TRP A 4 -15.16 -3.79 -30.05
N HIS A 5 -15.81 -3.01 -30.92
CA HIS A 5 -15.37 -2.83 -32.30
C HIS A 5 -14.66 -1.48 -32.41
N ILE A 6 -13.37 -1.50 -32.78
CA ILE A 6 -12.56 -0.29 -32.88
C ILE A 6 -12.22 -0.06 -34.36
N TYR A 7 -12.65 1.08 -34.88
CA TYR A 7 -12.33 1.53 -36.25
C TYR A 7 -11.26 2.62 -36.16
N GLY A 8 -10.08 2.32 -36.67
CA GLY A 8 -8.96 3.26 -36.73
C GLY A 8 -9.06 4.23 -37.89
N GLY A 9 -8.01 5.05 -38.11
CA GLY A 9 -7.87 5.96 -39.26
C GLY A 9 -8.47 7.36 -39.08
N ASN A 10 -9.16 7.64 -37.98
CA ASN A 10 -9.67 8.97 -37.70
C ASN A 10 -8.62 9.83 -36.99
N ARG A 11 -8.45 11.09 -37.46
CA ARG A 11 -7.61 12.07 -36.78
C ARG A 11 -8.31 12.53 -35.50
N LEU A 12 -7.66 12.32 -34.37
CA LEU A 12 -8.15 12.80 -33.09
C LEU A 12 -7.74 14.27 -32.91
N THR A 13 -8.73 15.10 -32.55
CA THR A 13 -8.55 16.52 -32.24
C THR A 13 -9.31 16.86 -30.97
N GLY A 14 -8.74 17.70 -30.12
CA GLY A 14 -9.35 18.10 -28.86
C GLY A 14 -8.38 18.01 -27.69
N SER A 15 -8.89 18.23 -26.49
CA SER A 15 -8.15 18.12 -25.24
C SER A 15 -8.96 17.29 -24.23
N THR A 16 -8.27 16.55 -23.38
CA THR A 16 -8.86 15.84 -22.25
C THR A 16 -8.00 16.06 -21.01
N ARG A 17 -8.67 16.03 -19.85
CA ARG A 17 -7.97 16.07 -18.57
C ARG A 17 -7.65 14.65 -18.11
N VAL A 18 -6.39 14.37 -17.83
CA VAL A 18 -5.98 13.09 -17.25
C VAL A 18 -6.41 13.05 -15.78
N GLN A 19 -7.08 11.98 -15.38
CA GLN A 19 -7.46 11.74 -13.98
C GLN A 19 -6.24 11.35 -13.14
N GLY A 20 -6.41 11.36 -11.81
CA GLY A 20 -5.40 10.87 -10.87
C GLY A 20 -5.00 9.41 -11.13
N ALA A 21 -3.78 9.05 -10.79
CA ALA A 21 -3.21 7.74 -11.07
C ALA A 21 -3.69 6.68 -10.07
N LYS A 22 -4.21 5.56 -10.57
CA LYS A 22 -4.61 4.41 -9.75
C LYS A 22 -3.46 3.92 -8.85
N ASN A 23 -2.30 3.74 -9.45
CA ASN A 23 -1.16 3.17 -8.73
C ASN A 23 -0.57 4.10 -7.67
N ALA A 24 -0.82 5.41 -7.76
CA ALA A 24 -0.43 6.37 -6.73
C ALA A 24 -1.47 6.41 -5.59
N VAL A 25 -2.76 6.41 -5.91
CA VAL A 25 -3.80 6.60 -4.89
C VAL A 25 -3.95 5.38 -3.97
N LEU A 26 -3.84 4.14 -4.50
CA LEU A 26 -4.04 2.93 -3.70
C LEU A 26 -3.01 2.78 -2.57
N PRO A 27 -1.69 2.92 -2.79
CA PRO A 27 -0.72 2.87 -1.70
C PRO A 27 -0.86 4.04 -0.72
N ILE A 28 -1.28 5.24 -1.15
CA ILE A 28 -1.55 6.36 -0.25
C ILE A 28 -2.79 6.08 0.62
N MET A 29 -3.85 5.49 0.05
CA MET A 29 -5.01 5.05 0.84
C MET A 29 -4.63 3.97 1.85
N ALA A 30 -3.76 3.02 1.51
CA ALA A 30 -3.23 2.06 2.47
C ALA A 30 -2.37 2.74 3.54
N ALA A 31 -1.52 3.69 3.15
CA ALA A 31 -0.67 4.45 4.07
C ALA A 31 -1.47 5.34 5.03
N SER A 32 -2.72 5.73 4.69
CA SER A 32 -3.56 6.57 5.54
C SER A 32 -3.88 5.95 6.90
N VAL A 33 -3.79 4.62 7.02
CA VAL A 33 -3.97 3.95 8.32
C VAL A 33 -2.87 4.31 9.32
N LEU A 34 -1.72 4.80 8.85
CA LEU A 34 -0.62 5.27 9.71
C LEU A 34 -0.85 6.67 10.26
N ALA A 35 -1.77 7.45 9.67
CA ALA A 35 -1.99 8.84 10.05
C ALA A 35 -2.57 8.98 11.46
N GLY A 36 -3.47 8.07 11.88
CA GLY A 36 -4.22 8.18 13.12
C GLY A 36 -5.06 9.46 13.21
N SER A 37 -5.38 10.02 12.07
CA SER A 37 -6.14 11.27 11.89
C SER A 37 -6.87 11.22 10.56
N GLU A 38 -7.54 12.31 10.20
CA GLU A 38 -8.17 12.43 8.89
C GLU A 38 -7.11 12.70 7.79
N THR A 39 -7.23 11.96 6.69
CA THR A 39 -6.54 12.17 5.42
C THR A 39 -7.55 12.57 4.35
N VAL A 40 -7.30 13.65 3.63
CA VAL A 40 -8.12 14.10 2.50
C VAL A 40 -7.30 13.98 1.22
N LEU A 41 -7.81 13.23 0.26
CA LEU A 41 -7.20 13.01 -1.06
C LEU A 41 -8.10 13.62 -2.13
N HIS A 42 -7.53 14.46 -2.98
CA HIS A 42 -8.21 15.08 -4.11
C HIS A 42 -7.78 14.44 -5.42
N ASN A 43 -8.60 14.62 -6.46
CA ASN A 43 -8.37 14.07 -7.79
C ASN A 43 -8.23 12.53 -7.80
N VAL A 44 -9.00 11.86 -6.95
CA VAL A 44 -9.05 10.40 -6.86
C VAL A 44 -9.86 9.85 -8.03
N PRO A 45 -9.29 8.96 -8.87
CA PRO A 45 -9.99 8.44 -10.05
C PRO A 45 -11.18 7.57 -9.65
N ASP A 46 -12.24 7.58 -10.48
CA ASP A 46 -13.41 6.72 -10.27
C ASP A 46 -13.14 5.31 -10.82
N LEU A 47 -12.63 4.45 -9.94
CA LEU A 47 -12.23 3.09 -10.28
C LEU A 47 -12.76 2.09 -9.25
N LYS A 48 -13.09 0.88 -9.74
CA LYS A 48 -13.51 -0.23 -8.89
C LYS A 48 -12.49 -0.51 -7.76
N ASP A 49 -11.20 -0.44 -8.08
CA ASP A 49 -10.11 -0.67 -7.11
C ASP A 49 -10.16 0.32 -5.95
N VAL A 50 -10.47 1.59 -6.21
CA VAL A 50 -10.66 2.62 -5.18
C VAL A 50 -11.87 2.29 -4.30
N THR A 51 -12.99 1.89 -4.91
CA THR A 51 -14.20 1.50 -4.18
C THR A 51 -13.93 0.30 -3.25
N ILE A 52 -13.18 -0.71 -3.72
CA ILE A 52 -12.83 -1.86 -2.91
C ILE A 52 -11.88 -1.45 -1.77
N THR A 53 -10.91 -0.57 -2.05
CA THR A 53 -9.99 -0.03 -1.03
C THR A 53 -10.74 0.71 0.08
N LEU A 54 -11.77 1.50 -0.26
CA LEU A 54 -12.66 2.13 0.74
C LEU A 54 -13.40 1.08 1.59
N ARG A 55 -13.84 -0.03 1.00
CA ARG A 55 -14.48 -1.13 1.75
C ARG A 55 -13.47 -1.81 2.71
N ILE A 56 -12.22 -2.02 2.27
CA ILE A 56 -11.15 -2.53 3.12
C ILE A 56 -10.91 -1.58 4.30
N LEU A 57 -10.77 -0.28 4.07
CA LEU A 57 -10.56 0.71 5.13
C LEU A 57 -11.72 0.72 6.14
N ARG A 58 -12.97 0.67 5.67
CA ARG A 58 -14.14 0.55 6.55
C ARG A 58 -14.13 -0.75 7.35
N HIS A 59 -13.76 -1.87 6.73
CA HIS A 59 -13.61 -3.14 7.42
C HIS A 59 -12.55 -3.04 8.53
N LEU A 60 -11.44 -2.35 8.28
CA LEU A 60 -10.40 -2.13 9.29
C LEU A 60 -10.85 -1.20 10.43
N GLY A 61 -12.02 -0.57 10.34
CA GLY A 61 -12.57 0.34 11.35
C GLY A 61 -12.35 1.82 11.07
N CYS A 62 -11.82 2.18 9.90
CA CYS A 62 -11.72 3.58 9.47
C CYS A 62 -13.09 4.11 9.01
N THR A 63 -13.33 5.40 9.23
CA THR A 63 -14.35 6.11 8.45
C THR A 63 -13.75 6.46 7.09
N ALA A 64 -14.38 6.04 6.01
CA ALA A 64 -13.86 6.28 4.66
C ALA A 64 -15.01 6.62 3.71
N GLU A 65 -14.98 7.83 3.16
CA GLU A 65 -16.06 8.41 2.35
C GLU A 65 -15.50 8.97 1.05
N ARG A 66 -16.37 9.03 0.04
CA ARG A 66 -16.07 9.63 -1.24
C ARG A 66 -17.14 10.67 -1.59
N ASP A 67 -16.68 11.83 -2.00
CA ASP A 67 -17.52 12.89 -2.56
C ASP A 67 -16.89 13.35 -3.88
N GLY A 68 -17.50 13.00 -4.98
CA GLY A 68 -16.96 13.26 -6.32
C GLY A 68 -15.57 12.64 -6.52
N ASP A 69 -14.57 13.47 -6.74
CA ASP A 69 -13.16 13.09 -6.90
C ASP A 69 -12.35 13.22 -5.59
N THR A 70 -13.02 13.51 -4.49
CA THR A 70 -12.39 13.66 -3.17
C THR A 70 -12.72 12.47 -2.30
N VAL A 71 -11.69 11.91 -1.64
CA VAL A 71 -11.81 10.82 -0.66
C VAL A 71 -11.33 11.33 0.70
N ARG A 72 -12.13 11.08 1.74
CA ARG A 72 -11.80 11.35 3.14
C ARG A 72 -11.66 10.05 3.89
N ILE A 73 -10.57 9.88 4.62
CA ILE A 73 -10.26 8.67 5.42
C ILE A 73 -9.87 9.12 6.81
N ASP A 74 -10.62 8.71 7.81
CA ASP A 74 -10.27 8.91 9.22
C ASP A 74 -9.88 7.56 9.83
N SER A 75 -8.62 7.42 10.19
CA SER A 75 -8.05 6.18 10.71
C SER A 75 -7.99 6.11 12.24
N ARG A 76 -8.55 7.09 12.96
CA ARG A 76 -8.61 7.07 14.45
C ARG A 76 -9.36 5.87 14.99
N GLY A 77 -10.46 5.49 14.35
CA GLY A 77 -11.31 4.37 14.75
C GLY A 77 -10.80 2.99 14.32
N MET A 78 -9.64 2.89 13.70
CA MET A 78 -9.11 1.61 13.22
C MET A 78 -8.86 0.64 14.37
N ASN A 79 -9.47 -0.56 14.30
CA ASN A 79 -9.50 -1.54 15.38
C ASN A 79 -9.36 -3.00 14.92
N ARG A 80 -9.04 -3.23 13.65
CA ARG A 80 -8.82 -4.58 13.09
C ARG A 80 -7.50 -4.64 12.36
N ASP A 81 -6.82 -5.75 12.48
CA ASP A 81 -5.51 -6.05 11.89
C ASP A 81 -5.56 -7.10 10.79
N PHE A 82 -6.77 -7.44 10.31
CA PHE A 82 -6.95 -8.46 9.27
C PHE A 82 -7.85 -8.00 8.13
N ILE A 83 -7.60 -8.53 6.92
CA ILE A 83 -8.45 -8.36 5.73
C ILE A 83 -8.97 -9.74 5.31
N PRO A 84 -10.31 -9.93 5.26
CA PRO A 84 -10.91 -11.21 4.96
C PRO A 84 -10.82 -11.58 3.48
N HIS A 85 -10.99 -12.86 3.20
CA HIS A 85 -10.80 -13.49 1.89
C HIS A 85 -11.65 -12.87 0.76
N ASP A 86 -12.89 -12.50 1.02
CA ASP A 86 -13.78 -11.88 0.04
C ASP A 86 -13.22 -10.55 -0.48
N LEU A 87 -12.74 -9.68 0.41
CA LEU A 87 -12.09 -8.41 0.05
C LEU A 87 -10.75 -8.62 -0.65
N MET A 88 -9.94 -9.60 -0.19
CA MET A 88 -8.65 -9.92 -0.80
C MET A 88 -8.80 -10.44 -2.25
N ARG A 89 -9.86 -11.19 -2.55
CA ARG A 89 -10.14 -11.68 -3.91
C ARG A 89 -10.55 -10.57 -4.88
N GLU A 90 -11.24 -9.55 -4.39
CA GLU A 90 -11.69 -8.44 -5.23
C GLU A 90 -10.56 -7.49 -5.62
N LEU A 91 -9.53 -7.33 -4.77
CA LEU A 91 -8.42 -6.40 -5.00
C LEU A 91 -7.08 -7.07 -4.67
N ARG A 92 -6.32 -7.42 -5.69
CA ARG A 92 -5.02 -8.10 -5.54
C ARG A 92 -3.92 -7.22 -4.98
N SER A 93 -3.97 -5.92 -5.26
CA SER A 93 -3.02 -4.96 -4.69
C SER A 93 -3.23 -4.75 -3.19
N SER A 94 -4.28 -5.35 -2.59
CA SER A 94 -4.53 -5.25 -1.15
C SER A 94 -3.41 -5.84 -0.28
N VAL A 95 -2.50 -6.65 -0.83
CA VAL A 95 -1.28 -7.08 -0.14
C VAL A 95 -0.44 -5.90 0.38
N ILE A 96 -0.57 -4.70 -0.20
CA ILE A 96 0.11 -3.49 0.26
C ILE A 96 -0.31 -3.08 1.67
N PHE A 97 -1.52 -3.44 2.09
CA PHE A 97 -1.98 -3.18 3.45
C PHE A 97 -1.19 -3.92 4.53
N LEU A 98 -0.46 -5.01 4.15
CA LEU A 98 0.27 -5.83 5.11
C LEU A 98 1.29 -5.00 5.90
N GLY A 99 2.15 -4.22 5.20
CA GLY A 99 3.12 -3.34 5.85
C GLY A 99 2.47 -2.22 6.66
N ALA A 100 1.37 -1.65 6.15
CA ALA A 100 0.66 -0.58 6.83
C ALA A 100 -0.01 -1.06 8.13
N ILE A 101 -0.73 -2.20 8.09
CA ILE A 101 -1.39 -2.79 9.26
C ILE A 101 -0.34 -3.25 10.28
N LEU A 102 0.74 -3.91 9.83
CA LEU A 102 1.83 -4.35 10.70
C LEU A 102 2.47 -3.18 11.44
N THR A 103 2.68 -2.06 10.75
CA THR A 103 3.20 -0.82 11.36
C THR A 103 2.26 -0.25 12.42
N ARG A 104 0.95 -0.36 12.22
CA ARG A 104 -0.06 0.20 13.12
C ARG A 104 -0.27 -0.63 14.37
N PHE A 105 -0.32 -1.97 14.24
CA PHE A 105 -0.72 -2.89 15.31
C PHE A 105 0.40 -3.82 15.79
N GLY A 106 1.51 -3.94 15.08
CA GLY A 106 2.50 -4.98 15.34
C GLY A 106 2.08 -6.37 14.86
N THR A 107 0.83 -6.51 14.42
CA THR A 107 0.26 -7.71 13.81
C THR A 107 -0.49 -7.37 12.54
N ALA A 108 -0.50 -8.28 11.57
CA ALA A 108 -1.30 -8.15 10.35
C ALA A 108 -1.65 -9.53 9.81
N SER A 109 -2.88 -9.71 9.36
CA SER A 109 -3.31 -10.96 8.71
C SER A 109 -4.07 -10.66 7.43
N LEU A 110 -3.70 -11.35 6.35
CA LEU A 110 -4.36 -11.28 5.06
C LEU A 110 -4.63 -12.68 4.56
N SER A 111 -5.82 -12.92 4.04
CA SER A 111 -6.07 -14.15 3.30
C SER A 111 -5.25 -14.17 2.02
N MET A 112 -4.65 -15.32 1.70
CA MET A 112 -3.87 -15.48 0.46
C MET A 112 -4.72 -15.09 -0.74
N PRO A 113 -4.24 -14.17 -1.59
CA PRO A 113 -4.94 -13.83 -2.81
C PRO A 113 -5.03 -15.09 -3.67
N GLY A 114 -6.24 -15.55 -3.96
CA GLY A 114 -6.48 -16.70 -4.82
C GLY A 114 -5.78 -16.53 -6.18
N GLY A 115 -5.45 -17.64 -6.83
CA GLY A 115 -4.85 -17.64 -8.16
C GLY A 115 -5.65 -16.80 -9.16
N CYS A 116 -4.98 -16.27 -10.17
CA CYS A 116 -5.60 -15.46 -11.22
C CYS A 116 -5.62 -16.17 -12.55
N GLU A 117 -6.59 -15.84 -13.38
CA GLU A 117 -6.61 -16.16 -14.81
C GLU A 117 -5.33 -15.70 -15.55
N LEU A 118 -4.62 -14.70 -15.03
CA LEU A 118 -3.35 -14.19 -15.57
C LEU A 118 -2.09 -14.79 -14.92
N GLY A 119 -2.23 -15.82 -14.07
CA GLY A 119 -1.13 -16.54 -13.42
C GLY A 119 -0.83 -16.10 -11.96
N PRO A 120 0.07 -16.83 -11.28
CA PRO A 120 0.44 -16.55 -9.91
C PRO A 120 1.18 -15.21 -9.82
N ARG A 121 0.76 -14.34 -8.89
CA ARG A 121 1.56 -13.18 -8.49
C ARG A 121 2.28 -13.51 -7.19
N PRO A 122 3.60 -13.69 -7.24
CA PRO A 122 4.35 -14.01 -6.03
C PRO A 122 4.29 -12.83 -5.05
N VAL A 123 3.78 -13.09 -3.86
CA VAL A 123 3.82 -12.14 -2.73
C VAL A 123 5.15 -12.23 -1.97
N ASN A 124 6.02 -13.15 -2.36
CA ASN A 124 7.27 -13.47 -1.67
C ASN A 124 8.14 -12.24 -1.42
N LEU A 125 8.27 -11.36 -2.41
CA LEU A 125 9.09 -10.13 -2.26
C LEU A 125 8.57 -9.20 -1.16
N HIS A 126 7.26 -9.14 -0.99
CA HIS A 126 6.64 -8.39 0.11
C HIS A 126 7.00 -9.02 1.45
N LEU A 127 6.80 -10.34 1.57
CA LEU A 127 7.06 -11.08 2.79
C LEU A 127 8.54 -11.08 3.17
N ASP A 128 9.43 -11.21 2.19
CA ASP A 128 10.88 -11.19 2.41
C ASP A 128 11.36 -9.81 2.89
N ALA A 129 10.77 -8.74 2.37
CA ALA A 129 11.06 -7.39 2.85
C ALA A 129 10.62 -7.20 4.32
N LEU A 130 9.44 -7.73 4.72
CA LEU A 130 8.98 -7.68 6.10
C LEU A 130 9.83 -8.56 7.03
N ARG A 131 10.21 -9.77 6.61
CA ARG A 131 11.15 -10.64 7.33
C ARG A 131 12.50 -9.97 7.55
N ALA A 132 13.00 -9.28 6.54
CA ALA A 132 14.27 -8.55 6.65
C ALA A 132 14.22 -7.45 7.73
N LEU A 133 13.07 -6.83 7.96
CA LEU A 133 12.85 -5.86 9.03
C LEU A 133 12.66 -6.51 10.41
N GLY A 134 12.52 -7.83 10.48
CA GLY A 134 12.37 -8.58 11.73
C GLY A 134 10.93 -9.05 12.00
N ALA A 135 10.04 -9.00 11.03
CA ALA A 135 8.71 -9.57 11.19
C ALA A 135 8.75 -11.10 11.07
N GLU A 136 8.05 -11.78 11.96
CA GLU A 136 7.72 -13.19 11.82
C GLU A 136 6.56 -13.34 10.84
N VAL A 137 6.76 -14.12 9.80
CA VAL A 137 5.76 -14.34 8.75
C VAL A 137 5.45 -15.82 8.65
N THR A 138 4.21 -16.18 8.92
CA THR A 138 3.69 -17.55 8.87
C THR A 138 2.51 -17.64 7.92
N GLU A 139 2.35 -18.81 7.31
CA GLU A 139 1.17 -19.14 6.49
C GLU A 139 0.36 -20.20 7.24
N ARG A 140 -0.90 -19.89 7.54
CA ARG A 140 -1.81 -20.80 8.27
C ARG A 140 -3.19 -20.79 7.63
N GLY A 141 -3.68 -21.96 7.24
CA GLY A 141 -5.05 -22.13 6.74
C GLY A 141 -5.40 -21.33 5.49
N GLY A 142 -4.39 -20.92 4.69
CA GLY A 142 -4.58 -20.06 3.53
C GLY A 142 -4.50 -18.55 3.85
N ASP A 143 -4.08 -18.19 5.06
CA ASP A 143 -3.83 -16.82 5.47
C ASP A 143 -2.33 -16.57 5.69
N ILE A 144 -1.88 -15.36 5.34
CA ILE A 144 -0.58 -14.82 5.69
C ILE A 144 -0.76 -14.09 7.02
N VAL A 145 0.01 -14.50 8.03
CA VAL A 145 0.03 -13.84 9.34
C VAL A 145 1.43 -13.28 9.57
N CYS A 146 1.51 -11.98 9.84
CA CYS A 146 2.74 -11.28 10.19
C CYS A 146 2.66 -10.77 11.61
N CYS A 147 3.73 -10.97 12.40
CA CYS A 147 3.87 -10.42 13.75
C CYS A 147 5.22 -9.73 13.85
N ALA A 148 5.25 -8.57 14.49
CA ALA A 148 6.48 -7.82 14.72
C ALA A 148 6.41 -7.11 16.08
N HIS A 149 7.22 -7.55 17.02
CA HIS A 149 7.34 -6.88 18.31
C HIS A 149 8.30 -5.68 18.25
N ASP A 150 9.32 -5.76 17.38
CA ASP A 150 10.35 -4.73 17.30
C ASP A 150 10.98 -4.74 15.89
N LEU A 151 10.36 -4.00 14.97
CA LEU A 151 10.92 -3.81 13.64
C LEU A 151 12.22 -3.01 13.72
N LYS A 152 13.25 -3.48 13.02
CA LYS A 152 14.58 -2.85 13.00
C LYS A 152 14.95 -2.45 11.58
N GLY A 153 15.47 -1.23 11.46
CA GLY A 153 16.02 -0.74 10.21
C GLY A 153 17.14 -1.65 9.71
N ARG A 154 17.08 -2.00 8.44
CA ARG A 154 18.00 -2.93 7.78
C ARG A 154 18.23 -2.52 6.33
N ARG A 155 19.32 -3.05 5.77
CA ARG A 155 19.53 -3.03 4.33
C ARG A 155 18.71 -4.18 3.71
N ILE A 156 17.76 -3.83 2.84
CA ILE A 156 16.90 -4.77 2.09
C ILE A 156 17.35 -4.72 0.64
N LEU A 157 17.71 -5.85 0.07
CA LEU A 157 18.01 -5.97 -1.36
C LEU A 157 16.84 -6.69 -2.04
N LEU A 158 16.09 -5.97 -2.87
CA LEU A 158 15.06 -6.58 -3.70
C LEU A 158 15.71 -7.26 -4.91
N PRO A 159 15.49 -8.55 -5.16
CA PRO A 159 16.05 -9.26 -6.32
C PRO A 159 15.49 -8.71 -7.64
N PHE A 160 14.32 -8.08 -7.58
CA PHE A 160 13.63 -7.44 -8.68
C PHE A 160 13.01 -6.11 -8.21
N PRO A 161 13.03 -5.02 -9.01
CA PRO A 161 12.46 -3.73 -8.62
C PRO A 161 10.92 -3.76 -8.64
N SER A 162 10.33 -4.49 -7.69
CA SER A 162 8.89 -4.61 -7.54
C SER A 162 8.31 -3.37 -6.89
N VAL A 163 7.35 -2.72 -7.55
CA VAL A 163 6.62 -1.56 -7.03
C VAL A 163 5.97 -1.90 -5.69
N GLY A 164 5.11 -2.92 -5.65
CA GLY A 164 4.39 -3.27 -4.43
C GLY A 164 5.28 -3.72 -3.28
N ALA A 165 6.38 -4.43 -3.55
CA ALA A 165 7.33 -4.81 -2.49
C ALA A 165 8.10 -3.59 -1.95
N THR A 166 8.46 -2.63 -2.83
CA THR A 166 9.07 -1.36 -2.43
C THR A 166 8.12 -0.57 -1.54
N GLU A 167 6.85 -0.42 -1.93
CA GLU A 167 5.82 0.27 -1.17
C GLU A 167 5.59 -0.39 0.21
N ASN A 168 5.44 -1.72 0.26
CA ASN A 168 5.27 -2.44 1.52
C ASN A 168 6.48 -2.30 2.45
N ALA A 169 7.69 -2.37 1.90
CA ALA A 169 8.92 -2.15 2.65
C ALA A 169 8.99 -0.71 3.20
N MET A 170 8.60 0.30 2.41
CA MET A 170 8.54 1.70 2.86
C MET A 170 7.54 1.88 4.00
N LEU A 171 6.34 1.29 3.89
CA LEU A 171 5.30 1.36 4.91
C LEU A 171 5.76 0.70 6.22
N ALA A 172 6.30 -0.51 6.16
CA ALA A 172 6.78 -1.22 7.35
C ALA A 172 8.01 -0.54 7.97
N ALA A 173 8.91 0.00 7.15
CA ALA A 173 10.10 0.73 7.62
C ALA A 173 9.75 2.00 8.41
N CYS A 174 8.53 2.55 8.25
CA CYS A 174 8.08 3.69 9.06
C CYS A 174 8.02 3.37 10.55
N ALA A 175 7.79 2.11 10.97
CA ALA A 175 7.80 1.69 12.37
C ALA A 175 9.16 1.14 12.82
N ALA A 176 10.10 0.91 11.90
CA ALA A 176 11.37 0.28 12.24
C ALA A 176 12.30 1.23 13.02
N ALA A 177 12.91 0.71 14.06
CA ALA A 177 13.94 1.44 14.82
C ALA A 177 15.22 1.56 13.98
N GLY A 178 15.72 2.77 13.81
CA GLY A 178 16.90 3.06 13.00
C GLY A 178 16.58 3.32 11.53
N GLU A 179 17.58 3.14 10.69
CA GLU A 179 17.50 3.42 9.25
C GLU A 179 17.31 2.14 8.44
N THR A 180 16.38 2.18 7.50
CA THR A 180 16.17 1.13 6.48
C THR A 180 16.65 1.64 5.13
N VAL A 181 17.46 0.84 4.43
CA VAL A 181 17.92 1.14 3.07
C VAL A 181 17.38 0.06 2.13
N ILE A 182 16.45 0.43 1.28
CA ILE A 182 15.85 -0.45 0.27
C ILE A 182 16.65 -0.31 -1.03
N CYS A 183 17.41 -1.34 -1.39
CA CYS A 183 18.23 -1.40 -2.58
C CYS A 183 17.47 -2.10 -3.71
N ASN A 184 17.75 -1.71 -4.95
CA ASN A 184 17.01 -2.12 -6.15
C ASN A 184 15.52 -1.84 -6.05
N ALA A 185 15.18 -0.70 -5.44
CA ALA A 185 13.82 -0.20 -5.30
C ALA A 185 13.21 0.12 -6.67
N ALA A 186 11.90 0.03 -6.76
CA ALA A 186 11.13 0.52 -7.90
C ALA A 186 11.29 2.05 -8.04
N ARG A 187 11.22 2.56 -9.28
CA ARG A 187 11.50 3.98 -9.60
C ARG A 187 10.29 4.71 -10.14
N GLU A 188 9.17 4.03 -10.22
CA GLU A 188 7.92 4.52 -10.77
C GLU A 188 7.42 5.76 -10.01
N PRO A 189 6.68 6.66 -10.66
CA PRO A 189 6.20 7.91 -10.06
C PRO A 189 5.40 7.71 -8.77
N GLU A 190 4.65 6.62 -8.65
CA GLU A 190 3.86 6.30 -7.46
C GLU A 190 4.71 6.12 -6.19
N ILE A 191 5.98 5.72 -6.33
CA ILE A 191 6.93 5.62 -5.20
C ILE A 191 7.27 7.01 -4.66
N LEU A 192 7.39 8.00 -5.57
CA LEU A 192 7.58 9.40 -5.19
C LEU A 192 6.36 9.95 -4.47
N ASP A 193 5.16 9.66 -4.97
CA ASP A 193 3.91 10.11 -4.36
C ASP A 193 3.74 9.52 -2.96
N LEU A 194 4.03 8.23 -2.79
CA LEU A 194 4.01 7.58 -1.47
C LEU A 194 5.04 8.22 -0.51
N GLN A 195 6.28 8.46 -0.99
CA GLN A 195 7.29 9.18 -0.19
C GLN A 195 6.79 10.55 0.24
N CYS A 196 6.19 11.33 -0.67
CA CYS A 196 5.66 12.65 -0.37
C CYS A 196 4.56 12.58 0.71
N TYR A 197 3.67 11.60 0.62
CA TYR A 197 2.62 11.40 1.61
C TYR A 197 3.19 11.01 2.98
N LEU A 198 4.07 10.01 3.03
CA LEU A 198 4.69 9.54 4.28
C LEU A 198 5.52 10.63 4.96
N ARG A 199 6.19 11.50 4.18
CA ARG A 199 6.86 12.69 4.73
C ARG A 199 5.91 13.66 5.41
N LYS A 200 4.69 13.86 4.87
CA LYS A 200 3.65 14.68 5.52
C LYS A 200 3.21 14.09 6.85
N LEU A 201 3.26 12.76 7.00
CA LEU A 201 3.01 12.08 8.28
C LEU A 201 4.19 12.17 9.25
N GLY A 202 5.33 12.72 8.84
CA GLY A 202 6.53 12.90 9.67
C GLY A 202 7.65 11.89 9.44
N ALA A 203 7.50 10.96 8.52
CA ALA A 203 8.57 10.03 8.17
C ALA A 203 9.73 10.72 7.45
N ARG A 204 10.96 10.31 7.74
CA ARG A 204 12.17 10.77 7.03
C ARG A 204 12.50 9.78 5.93
N ILE A 205 12.11 10.12 4.71
CA ILE A 205 12.29 9.24 3.54
C ILE A 205 12.99 10.02 2.44
N SER A 206 13.91 9.37 1.73
CA SER A 206 14.61 9.94 0.58
C SER A 206 14.92 8.87 -0.46
N GLY A 207 15.21 9.30 -1.68
CA GLY A 207 15.68 8.44 -2.76
C GLY A 207 14.57 7.81 -3.61
N ALA A 208 13.29 8.06 -3.37
CA ALA A 208 12.23 7.64 -4.28
C ALA A 208 12.49 8.14 -5.71
N GLY A 209 12.19 7.32 -6.72
CA GLY A 209 12.56 7.57 -8.13
C GLY A 209 13.99 7.14 -8.48
N THR A 210 14.79 6.70 -7.51
CA THR A 210 16.10 6.06 -7.73
C THR A 210 16.08 4.58 -7.37
N SER A 211 17.17 3.86 -7.58
CA SER A 211 17.29 2.45 -7.19
C SER A 211 17.47 2.23 -5.68
N THR A 212 17.54 3.29 -4.89
CA THR A 212 17.77 3.20 -3.45
C THR A 212 16.86 4.16 -2.71
N VAL A 213 16.01 3.61 -1.84
CA VAL A 213 15.12 4.39 -0.97
C VAL A 213 15.60 4.20 0.47
N THR A 214 15.78 5.31 1.17
CA THR A 214 16.17 5.31 2.59
C THR A 214 15.00 5.80 3.43
N VAL A 215 14.66 5.05 4.48
CA VAL A 215 13.58 5.36 5.43
C VAL A 215 14.16 5.35 6.84
N SER A 216 14.07 6.48 7.53
CA SER A 216 14.23 6.53 8.99
C SER A 216 12.85 6.56 9.61
N GLY A 217 12.53 5.55 10.39
CA GLY A 217 11.21 5.39 10.97
C GLY A 217 10.83 6.55 11.89
N PHE A 218 9.56 6.84 11.91
CA PHE A 218 8.96 7.60 13.00
C PHE A 218 8.04 6.60 13.73
N ARG A 219 8.06 6.60 15.03
CA ARG A 219 7.01 5.88 15.76
C ARG A 219 5.73 6.70 15.55
N PRO A 220 4.72 6.15 14.85
CA PRO A 220 3.39 6.74 14.96
C PRO A 220 3.10 6.86 16.44
N GLN A 221 2.82 8.06 16.94
CA GLN A 221 2.43 8.22 18.34
C GLN A 221 1.24 7.29 18.57
N PRO A 222 1.18 6.52 19.68
CA PRO A 222 -0.05 5.85 20.03
C PRO A 222 -1.08 6.95 20.18
N PHE A 223 -2.05 7.00 19.28
CA PHE A 223 -3.11 8.00 19.34
C PHE A 223 -4.00 7.66 20.51
N VAL A 224 -3.96 8.53 21.51
CA VAL A 224 -4.87 8.54 22.66
C VAL A 224 -6.23 9.05 22.20
#